data_c24f70467f5d2d7d6923a4bf9304b5d2
#
_entry.id   c24f70467f5d2d7d6923a4bf9304b5d2
#
_cell.length_a   1.000
_cell.length_b   1.000
_cell.length_c   1.000
_cell.angle_alpha   90.00
_cell.angle_beta   90.00
_cell.angle_gamma   90.00
#
_symmetry.space_group_name_H-M   'P 1'
#
loop_
_entity.id
_entity.type
_entity.pdbx_description
1 polymer ?
#
loop_
_entity_poly.entity_id
_entity_poly.type
_entity_poly.pdbx_seq_one_letter_code
_entity_poly.pdbx_strand_id
1 'polypeptide(L)'
;INLITDSGPALAMGVDPETDDVMARRPRRPGDRAIDTRMWKGVLELGLVMAIATLLTIDMYLPGGLIEGERDLANARTAGFTVLVLAQLFNCFNARSETTSAFHRPFVNPWLWGAIALSLLLQIAVVNVDILNVAFGTVPLDARQWIVCVAMGSAVLWFSELRKAAIRAFSGRSPAASP
;
A
#
# COMPACT_ATOMS: atom_id res chain seq x y z
N ILE A 1 -16.01 -4.17 -0.87
CA ILE A 1 -15.40 -2.81 -0.88
C ILE A 1 -14.00 -2.88 -1.44
N ASN A 2 -13.13 -3.75 -0.92
CA ASN A 2 -11.73 -3.85 -1.33
C ASN A 2 -11.55 -3.94 -2.86
N LEU A 3 -12.38 -4.76 -3.53
CA LEU A 3 -12.34 -4.87 -4.99
C LEU A 3 -12.64 -3.52 -5.69
N ILE A 4 -13.57 -2.73 -5.15
CA ILE A 4 -13.96 -1.44 -5.74
C ILE A 4 -12.86 -0.39 -5.53
N THR A 5 -12.30 -0.34 -4.31
CA THR A 5 -11.23 0.61 -3.97
C THR A 5 -9.92 0.32 -4.69
N ASP A 6 -9.65 -0.94 -5.04
CA ASP A 6 -8.44 -1.35 -5.74
C ASP A 6 -8.56 -1.24 -7.27
N SER A 7 -9.77 -1.42 -7.82
CA SER A 7 -9.98 -1.42 -9.27
C SER A 7 -9.65 -0.07 -9.90
N GLY A 8 -10.00 1.05 -9.26
CA GLY A 8 -9.69 2.39 -9.74
C GLY A 8 -8.18 2.63 -9.87
N PRO A 9 -7.40 2.49 -8.80
CA PRO A 9 -5.95 2.59 -8.85
C PRO A 9 -5.29 1.61 -9.84
N ALA A 10 -5.78 0.36 -9.92
CA ALA A 10 -5.24 -0.62 -10.86
C ALA A 10 -5.43 -0.20 -12.32
N LEU A 11 -6.61 0.32 -12.68
CA LEU A 11 -6.88 0.87 -14.03
C LEU A 11 -6.02 2.10 -14.30
N ALA A 12 -5.88 3.00 -13.31
CA ALA A 12 -5.06 4.20 -13.44
C ALA A 12 -3.57 3.87 -13.64
N MET A 13 -3.08 2.78 -13.04
CA MET A 13 -1.72 2.28 -13.28
C MET A 13 -1.54 1.71 -14.68
N GLY A 14 -2.59 1.18 -15.30
CA GLY A 14 -2.55 0.71 -16.70
C GLY A 14 -2.30 1.82 -17.72
N VAL A 15 -2.55 3.07 -17.36
CA VAL A 15 -2.28 4.27 -18.18
C VAL A 15 -1.14 5.13 -17.61
N ASP A 16 -0.37 4.58 -16.65
CA ASP A 16 0.76 5.30 -16.06
C ASP A 16 1.86 5.51 -17.13
N PRO A 17 2.39 6.75 -17.27
CA PRO A 17 3.54 6.97 -18.12
C PRO A 17 4.76 6.17 -17.65
N GLU A 18 5.56 5.68 -18.59
CA GLU A 18 6.78 4.96 -18.26
C GLU A 18 7.70 5.79 -17.36
N THR A 19 8.12 5.17 -16.26
CA THR A 19 8.98 5.84 -15.26
C THR A 19 10.47 5.61 -15.52
N ASP A 20 10.80 4.59 -16.32
CA ASP A 20 12.17 4.18 -16.64
C ASP A 20 12.36 4.15 -18.18
N ASP A 21 13.58 4.31 -18.65
CA ASP A 21 13.91 4.14 -20.08
C ASP A 21 13.83 2.65 -20.46
N VAL A 22 12.62 2.21 -20.82
CA VAL A 22 12.33 0.82 -21.21
C VAL A 22 13.08 0.42 -22.47
N MET A 23 13.34 1.39 -23.39
CA MET A 23 14.05 1.12 -24.64
C MET A 23 15.55 0.87 -24.45
N ALA A 24 16.15 1.31 -23.35
CA ALA A 24 17.54 1.01 -22.99
C ALA A 24 17.70 -0.42 -22.41
N ARG A 25 16.63 -1.11 -22.07
CA ARG A 25 16.67 -2.47 -21.52
C ARG A 25 16.77 -3.50 -22.64
N ARG A 26 17.51 -4.58 -22.38
CA ARG A 26 17.54 -5.72 -23.30
C ARG A 26 16.15 -6.36 -23.41
N PRO A 27 15.70 -6.76 -24.63
CA PRO A 27 14.44 -7.47 -24.79
C PRO A 27 14.37 -8.73 -23.90
N ARG A 28 13.19 -9.00 -23.35
CA ARG A 28 12.94 -10.25 -22.62
C ARG A 28 13.05 -11.45 -23.56
N ARG A 29 13.59 -12.54 -23.06
CA ARG A 29 13.61 -13.81 -23.81
C ARG A 29 12.20 -14.41 -23.86
N PRO A 30 11.82 -15.15 -24.92
CA PRO A 30 10.49 -15.75 -25.04
C PRO A 30 10.09 -16.70 -23.90
N GLY A 31 11.07 -17.22 -23.15
CA GLY A 31 10.83 -18.11 -21.99
C GLY A 31 10.82 -17.42 -20.62
N ASP A 32 11.06 -16.11 -20.57
CA ASP A 32 11.09 -15.39 -19.29
C ASP A 32 9.66 -15.26 -18.73
N ARG A 33 9.49 -15.65 -17.45
CA ARG A 33 8.21 -15.53 -16.76
C ARG A 33 7.85 -14.05 -16.57
N ALA A 34 6.56 -13.72 -16.72
CA ALA A 34 6.06 -12.36 -16.48
C ALA A 34 6.32 -11.90 -15.03
N ILE A 35 6.23 -12.83 -14.07
CA ILE A 35 6.52 -12.61 -12.64
C ILE A 35 7.72 -13.50 -12.30
N ASP A 36 8.83 -12.88 -11.94
CA ASP A 36 10.04 -13.58 -11.50
C ASP A 36 10.04 -13.79 -9.97
N THR A 37 11.00 -14.57 -9.49
CA THR A 37 11.16 -14.88 -8.05
C THR A 37 11.42 -13.62 -7.21
N ARG A 38 12.06 -12.61 -7.81
CA ARG A 38 12.34 -11.32 -7.13
C ARG A 38 11.07 -10.55 -6.90
N MET A 39 10.18 -10.50 -7.92
CA MET A 39 8.86 -9.87 -7.81
C MET A 39 8.00 -10.59 -6.77
N TRP A 40 7.97 -11.93 -6.79
CA TRP A 40 7.25 -12.73 -5.79
C TRP A 40 7.73 -12.43 -4.37
N LYS A 41 9.04 -12.35 -4.15
CA LYS A 41 9.60 -11.98 -2.86
C LYS A 41 9.12 -10.60 -2.41
N GLY A 42 9.13 -9.61 -3.32
CA GLY A 42 8.62 -8.27 -3.04
C GLY A 42 7.16 -8.24 -2.64
N VAL A 43 6.32 -9.00 -3.35
CA VAL A 43 4.87 -9.12 -3.03
C VAL A 43 4.66 -9.73 -1.65
N LEU A 44 5.39 -10.80 -1.32
CA LEU A 44 5.29 -11.46 -0.01
C LEU A 44 5.77 -10.55 1.13
N GLU A 45 6.88 -9.84 0.95
CA GLU A 45 7.42 -8.90 1.94
C GLU A 45 6.41 -7.77 2.22
N LEU A 46 5.85 -7.15 1.18
CA LEU A 46 4.86 -6.08 1.33
C LEU A 46 3.55 -6.60 1.94
N GLY A 47 3.09 -7.77 1.50
CA GLY A 47 1.90 -8.42 2.07
C GLY A 47 2.07 -8.72 3.56
N LEU A 48 3.25 -9.17 3.98
CA LEU A 48 3.56 -9.41 5.38
C LEU A 48 3.53 -8.11 6.21
N VAL A 49 4.10 -7.03 5.69
CA VAL A 49 4.05 -5.71 6.36
C VAL A 49 2.61 -5.23 6.51
N MET A 50 1.78 -5.36 5.46
CA MET A 50 0.35 -5.03 5.51
C MET A 50 -0.38 -5.86 6.57
N ALA A 51 -0.13 -7.17 6.60
CA ALA A 51 -0.75 -8.08 7.56
C ALA A 51 -0.38 -7.71 9.00
N ILE A 52 0.91 -7.46 9.26
CA ILE A 52 1.39 -7.07 10.60
C ILE A 52 0.77 -5.73 11.01
N ALA A 53 0.79 -4.71 10.15
CA ALA A 53 0.21 -3.41 10.46
C ALA A 53 -1.29 -3.52 10.78
N THR A 54 -2.02 -4.31 9.99
CA THR A 54 -3.46 -4.54 10.21
C THR A 54 -3.72 -5.27 11.51
N LEU A 55 -3.00 -6.38 11.78
CA LEU A 55 -3.19 -7.17 13.00
C LEU A 55 -2.82 -6.39 14.26
N LEU A 56 -1.72 -5.63 14.23
CA LEU A 56 -1.35 -4.75 15.35
C LEU A 56 -2.41 -3.67 15.60
N THR A 57 -3.01 -3.12 14.54
CA THR A 57 -4.08 -2.13 14.72
C THR A 57 -5.33 -2.76 15.31
N ILE A 58 -5.70 -3.96 14.87
CA ILE A 58 -6.83 -4.70 15.47
C ILE A 58 -6.54 -4.95 16.95
N ASP A 59 -5.34 -5.42 17.27
CA ASP A 59 -4.91 -5.72 18.64
C ASP A 59 -4.94 -4.47 19.56
N MET A 60 -4.51 -3.31 19.05
CA MET A 60 -4.55 -2.04 19.80
C MET A 60 -5.96 -1.57 20.21
N TYR A 61 -7.00 -2.04 19.51
CA TYR A 61 -8.40 -1.68 19.81
C TYR A 61 -9.21 -2.84 20.39
N LEU A 62 -8.62 -4.04 20.46
CA LEU A 62 -9.29 -5.21 20.98
C LEU A 62 -9.08 -5.30 22.49
N PRO A 63 -10.15 -5.42 23.30
CA PRO A 63 -10.01 -5.66 24.74
C PRO A 63 -9.26 -6.97 25.02
N GLY A 64 -8.21 -6.90 25.85
CA GLY A 64 -7.39 -8.08 26.18
C GLY A 64 -6.40 -8.50 25.10
N GLY A 65 -6.08 -7.64 24.14
CA GLY A 65 -4.99 -7.82 23.18
C GLY A 65 -3.61 -7.77 23.84
N LEU A 66 -2.54 -7.95 23.06
CA LEU A 66 -1.15 -7.82 23.52
C LEU A 66 -0.82 -6.37 23.94
N ILE A 67 -1.47 -5.42 23.29
CA ILE A 67 -1.47 -4.00 23.63
C ILE A 67 -2.86 -3.71 24.20
N GLU A 68 -2.98 -3.38 25.48
CA GLU A 68 -4.27 -3.14 26.13
C GLU A 68 -5.11 -2.12 25.37
N GLY A 69 -6.26 -2.56 24.86
CA GLY A 69 -7.24 -1.74 24.15
C GLY A 69 -8.47 -1.47 25.01
N GLU A 70 -8.99 -0.24 24.93
CA GLU A 70 -10.19 0.18 25.65
C GLU A 70 -11.46 0.12 24.80
N ARG A 71 -11.35 -0.32 23.54
CA ARG A 71 -12.44 -0.28 22.54
C ARG A 71 -13.07 -1.66 22.37
N ASP A 72 -14.15 -1.71 21.64
CA ASP A 72 -14.86 -2.93 21.34
C ASP A 72 -14.40 -3.60 20.03
N LEU A 73 -14.88 -4.81 19.78
CA LEU A 73 -14.57 -5.58 18.58
C LEU A 73 -14.97 -4.84 17.29
N ALA A 74 -16.05 -4.04 17.31
CA ALA A 74 -16.52 -3.33 16.13
C ALA A 74 -15.53 -2.22 15.72
N ASN A 75 -15.00 -1.47 16.71
CA ASN A 75 -13.92 -0.51 16.49
C ASN A 75 -12.64 -1.18 15.99
N ALA A 76 -12.22 -2.29 16.60
CA ALA A 76 -11.02 -3.03 16.19
C ALA A 76 -11.13 -3.51 14.73
N ARG A 77 -12.27 -4.07 14.33
CA ARG A 77 -12.52 -4.52 12.96
C ARG A 77 -12.53 -3.36 11.96
N THR A 78 -13.19 -2.25 12.31
CA THR A 78 -13.26 -1.06 11.44
C THR A 78 -11.90 -0.41 11.27
N ALA A 79 -11.11 -0.29 12.34
CA ALA A 79 -9.74 0.23 12.29
C ALA A 79 -8.84 -0.67 11.44
N GLY A 80 -8.86 -1.98 11.65
CA GLY A 80 -8.09 -2.94 10.85
C GLY A 80 -8.46 -2.89 9.36
N PHE A 81 -9.76 -2.85 9.05
CA PHE A 81 -10.23 -2.68 7.67
C PHE A 81 -9.71 -1.36 7.06
N THR A 82 -9.78 -0.26 7.81
CA THR A 82 -9.31 1.06 7.35
C THR A 82 -7.80 1.06 7.11
N VAL A 83 -7.00 0.44 7.99
CA VAL A 83 -5.54 0.29 7.79
C VAL A 83 -5.24 -0.50 6.54
N LEU A 84 -5.96 -1.60 6.30
CA LEU A 84 -5.75 -2.42 5.10
C LEU A 84 -6.00 -1.62 3.81
N VAL A 85 -7.12 -0.88 3.75
CA VAL A 85 -7.43 -0.03 2.59
C VAL A 85 -6.37 1.06 2.41
N LEU A 86 -5.99 1.77 3.48
CA LEU A 86 -4.97 2.81 3.41
C LEU A 86 -3.60 2.24 2.99
N ALA A 87 -3.21 1.08 3.51
CA ALA A 87 -1.97 0.41 3.12
C ALA A 87 -1.94 0.07 1.62
N GLN A 88 -3.07 -0.38 1.05
CA GLN A 88 -3.20 -0.61 -0.39
C GLN A 88 -3.08 0.68 -1.20
N LEU A 89 -3.71 1.78 -0.77
CA LEU A 89 -3.57 3.07 -1.42
C LEU A 89 -2.12 3.59 -1.37
N PHE A 90 -1.43 3.46 -0.25
CA PHE A 90 0.00 3.77 -0.16
C PHE A 90 0.85 2.85 -1.05
N ASN A 91 0.47 1.58 -1.18
CA ASN A 91 1.17 0.64 -2.04
C ASN A 91 1.05 0.95 -3.53
N CYS A 92 0.00 1.66 -3.97
CA CYS A 92 -0.12 2.11 -5.36
C CYS A 92 1.06 2.98 -5.79
N PHE A 93 1.61 3.81 -4.89
CA PHE A 93 2.82 4.59 -5.17
C PHE A 93 4.07 3.72 -5.28
N ASN A 94 4.13 2.63 -4.51
CA ASN A 94 5.25 1.70 -4.56
C ASN A 94 5.27 0.87 -5.84
N ALA A 95 4.10 0.52 -6.35
CA ALA A 95 3.93 -0.35 -7.52
C ALA A 95 4.38 0.29 -8.84
N ARG A 96 4.51 1.63 -8.89
CA ARG A 96 4.98 2.37 -10.07
C ARG A 96 6.43 2.03 -10.48
N SER A 97 7.31 1.74 -9.52
CA SER A 97 8.68 1.33 -9.80
C SER A 97 9.28 0.50 -8.67
N GLU A 98 10.04 -0.54 -9.02
CA GLU A 98 10.77 -1.36 -8.05
C GLU A 98 12.05 -0.72 -7.53
N THR A 99 12.61 0.23 -8.26
CA THR A 99 13.94 0.82 -7.99
C THR A 99 13.88 2.31 -7.75
N THR A 100 12.94 3.00 -8.37
CA THR A 100 12.77 4.45 -8.23
C THR A 100 11.89 4.75 -7.00
N SER A 101 12.25 5.80 -6.24
CA SER A 101 11.47 6.22 -5.07
C SER A 101 10.03 6.60 -5.47
N ALA A 102 9.06 6.26 -4.62
CA ALA A 102 7.66 6.65 -4.78
C ALA A 102 7.49 8.17 -4.82
N PHE A 103 8.42 8.92 -4.22
CA PHE A 103 8.43 10.39 -4.22
C PHE A 103 9.04 11.01 -5.49
N HIS A 104 9.58 10.20 -6.40
CA HIS A 104 10.09 10.72 -7.68
C HIS A 104 8.93 10.93 -8.65
N ARG A 105 8.69 12.21 -9.00
CA ARG A 105 7.60 12.64 -9.90
C ARG A 105 6.21 12.09 -9.50
N PRO A 106 5.71 12.38 -8.29
CA PRO A 106 4.46 11.79 -7.79
C PRO A 106 3.22 12.23 -8.59
N PHE A 107 3.25 13.40 -9.24
CA PHE A 107 2.09 13.99 -9.93
C PHE A 107 2.04 13.72 -11.45
N VAL A 108 2.81 12.78 -11.97
CA VAL A 108 2.84 12.47 -13.41
C VAL A 108 1.55 11.83 -13.89
N ASN A 109 0.89 11.04 -13.02
CA ASN A 109 -0.37 10.37 -13.35
C ASN A 109 -1.56 10.99 -12.60
N PRO A 110 -2.31 11.92 -13.20
CA PRO A 110 -3.48 12.52 -12.56
C PRO A 110 -4.62 11.51 -12.33
N TRP A 111 -4.73 10.47 -13.17
CA TRP A 111 -5.74 9.42 -13.02
C TRP A 111 -5.52 8.60 -11.76
N LEU A 112 -4.25 8.33 -11.41
CA LEU A 112 -3.91 7.63 -10.18
C LEU A 112 -4.32 8.46 -8.95
N TRP A 113 -4.05 9.77 -8.96
CA TRP A 113 -4.48 10.66 -7.89
C TRP A 113 -6.00 10.74 -7.77
N GLY A 114 -6.71 10.82 -8.90
CA GLY A 114 -8.17 10.79 -8.93
C GLY A 114 -8.73 9.49 -8.37
N ALA A 115 -8.17 8.35 -8.73
CA ALA A 115 -8.57 7.04 -8.23
C ALA A 115 -8.30 6.90 -6.72
N ILE A 116 -7.14 7.34 -6.23
CA ILE A 116 -6.80 7.34 -4.80
C ILE A 116 -7.75 8.25 -4.02
N ALA A 117 -8.01 9.47 -4.51
CA ALA A 117 -8.94 10.39 -3.88
C ALA A 117 -10.36 9.81 -3.81
N LEU A 118 -10.85 9.20 -4.87
CA LEU A 118 -12.15 8.52 -4.90
C LEU A 118 -12.20 7.37 -3.90
N SER A 119 -11.17 6.51 -3.86
CA SER A 119 -11.10 5.39 -2.91
C SER A 119 -11.08 5.89 -1.46
N LEU A 120 -10.35 6.97 -1.18
CA LEU A 120 -10.30 7.58 0.14
C LEU A 120 -11.67 8.18 0.53
N LEU A 121 -12.35 8.86 -0.39
CA LEU A 121 -13.70 9.38 -0.15
C LEU A 121 -14.70 8.26 0.13
N LEU A 122 -14.63 7.15 -0.63
CA LEU A 122 -15.46 5.97 -0.38
C LEU A 122 -15.17 5.36 1.00
N GLN A 123 -13.91 5.27 1.40
CA GLN A 123 -13.53 4.77 2.72
C GLN A 123 -14.06 5.67 3.85
N ILE A 124 -13.94 6.99 3.71
CA ILE A 124 -14.49 7.95 4.66
C ILE A 124 -16.02 7.80 4.73
N ALA A 125 -16.69 7.65 3.60
CA ALA A 125 -18.14 7.49 3.56
C ALA A 125 -18.58 6.19 4.26
N VAL A 126 -17.91 5.07 4.00
CA VAL A 126 -18.22 3.75 4.61
C VAL A 126 -18.03 3.76 6.13
N VAL A 127 -17.11 4.57 6.65
CA VAL A 127 -16.83 4.66 8.09
C VAL A 127 -17.73 5.68 8.80
N ASN A 128 -18.24 6.72 8.10
CA ASN A 128 -18.92 7.83 8.76
C ASN A 128 -20.40 8.00 8.38
N VAL A 129 -20.90 7.31 7.33
CA VAL A 129 -22.29 7.42 6.90
C VAL A 129 -23.09 6.26 7.48
N ASP A 130 -24.11 6.55 8.30
CA ASP A 130 -24.88 5.56 9.06
C ASP A 130 -25.45 4.41 8.21
N ILE A 131 -26.02 4.72 7.04
CA ILE A 131 -26.59 3.69 6.16
C ILE A 131 -25.50 2.75 5.63
N LEU A 132 -24.30 3.25 5.39
CA LEU A 132 -23.16 2.44 4.95
C LEU A 132 -22.56 1.68 6.13
N ASN A 133 -22.55 2.26 7.33
CA ASN A 133 -22.11 1.56 8.55
C ASN A 133 -22.94 0.30 8.78
N VAL A 134 -24.26 0.39 8.64
CA VAL A 134 -25.15 -0.77 8.75
C VAL A 134 -24.88 -1.81 7.64
N ALA A 135 -24.70 -1.33 6.40
CA ALA A 135 -24.48 -2.22 5.25
C ALA A 135 -23.13 -2.96 5.31
N PHE A 136 -22.09 -2.33 5.86
CA PHE A 136 -20.73 -2.86 5.87
C PHE A 136 -20.27 -3.35 7.25
N GLY A 137 -21.08 -3.17 8.29
CA GLY A 137 -20.74 -3.55 9.66
C GLY A 137 -19.54 -2.75 10.22
N THR A 138 -19.43 -1.48 9.81
CA THR A 138 -18.41 -0.55 10.30
C THR A 138 -19.00 0.34 11.39
N VAL A 139 -18.13 1.01 12.15
CA VAL A 139 -18.50 2.02 13.14
C VAL A 139 -17.69 3.29 12.90
N PRO A 140 -18.22 4.48 13.26
CA PRO A 140 -17.50 5.73 13.13
C PRO A 140 -16.17 5.70 13.90
N LEU A 141 -15.10 6.14 13.25
CA LEU A 141 -13.77 6.29 13.86
C LEU A 141 -13.55 7.76 14.24
N ASP A 142 -12.99 7.99 15.42
CA ASP A 142 -12.59 9.33 15.85
C ASP A 142 -11.29 9.80 15.15
N ALA A 143 -10.98 11.10 15.28
CA ALA A 143 -9.81 11.69 14.62
C ALA A 143 -8.49 11.02 15.05
N ARG A 144 -8.37 10.60 16.32
CA ARG A 144 -7.19 9.90 16.83
C ARG A 144 -7.03 8.53 16.18
N GLN A 145 -8.13 7.80 16.05
CA GLN A 145 -8.15 6.50 15.37
C GLN A 145 -7.76 6.64 13.89
N TRP A 146 -8.26 7.67 13.19
CA TRP A 146 -7.85 7.97 11.83
C TRP A 146 -6.36 8.24 11.69
N ILE A 147 -5.77 9.03 12.60
CA ILE A 147 -4.32 9.29 12.62
C ILE A 147 -3.53 7.99 12.80
N VAL A 148 -3.96 7.12 13.72
CA VAL A 148 -3.32 5.80 13.92
C VAL A 148 -3.44 4.95 12.65
N CYS A 149 -4.63 4.89 12.03
CA CYS A 149 -4.83 4.14 10.80
C CYS A 149 -3.94 4.63 9.65
N VAL A 150 -3.82 5.95 9.48
CA VAL A 150 -2.93 6.55 8.46
C VAL A 150 -1.47 6.23 8.77
N ALA A 151 -1.03 6.35 10.02
CA ALA A 151 0.34 6.04 10.42
C ALA A 151 0.68 4.57 10.16
N MET A 152 -0.19 3.65 10.60
CA MET A 152 -0.01 2.21 10.40
C MET A 152 -0.07 1.81 8.93
N GLY A 153 -1.02 2.35 8.15
CA GLY A 153 -1.09 2.11 6.71
C GLY A 153 0.13 2.62 5.95
N SER A 154 0.70 3.76 6.36
CA SER A 154 1.91 4.32 5.75
C SER A 154 3.16 3.48 5.97
N ALA A 155 3.18 2.55 6.92
CA ALA A 155 4.31 1.65 7.17
C ALA A 155 4.75 0.89 5.90
N VAL A 156 3.81 0.55 5.03
CA VAL A 156 4.08 -0.11 3.74
C VAL A 156 4.93 0.77 2.82
N LEU A 157 4.64 2.08 2.78
CA LEU A 157 5.39 3.04 1.98
C LEU A 157 6.83 3.17 2.50
N TRP A 158 6.99 3.35 3.80
CA TRP A 158 8.31 3.50 4.43
C TRP A 158 9.16 2.25 4.30
N PHE A 159 8.57 1.07 4.53
CA PHE A 159 9.26 -0.21 4.32
C PHE A 159 9.76 -0.34 2.87
N SER A 160 8.90 -0.03 1.90
CA SER A 160 9.27 -0.10 0.48
C SER A 160 10.40 0.88 0.14
N GLU A 161 10.36 2.11 0.65
CA GLU A 161 11.43 3.09 0.40
C GLU A 161 12.76 2.66 1.03
N LEU A 162 12.75 2.11 2.24
CA LEU A 162 13.95 1.54 2.87
C LEU A 162 14.50 0.38 2.06
N ARG A 163 13.65 -0.54 1.59
CA ARG A 163 14.04 -1.65 0.72
C ARG A 163 14.66 -1.15 -0.58
N LYS A 164 14.04 -0.17 -1.25
CA LYS A 164 14.57 0.44 -2.48
C LYS A 164 15.92 1.14 -2.24
N ALA A 165 16.06 1.83 -1.12
CA ALA A 165 17.32 2.47 -0.72
C ALA A 165 18.42 1.43 -0.50
N ALA A 166 18.11 0.33 0.19
CA ALA A 166 19.05 -0.78 0.38
C ALA A 166 19.49 -1.40 -0.96
N ILE A 167 18.54 -1.70 -1.85
CA ILE A 167 18.85 -2.25 -3.18
C ILE A 167 19.80 -1.31 -3.94
N ARG A 168 19.53 0.00 -3.95
CA ARG A 168 20.40 0.99 -4.63
C ARG A 168 21.79 1.03 -4.01
N ALA A 169 21.90 0.99 -2.69
CA ALA A 169 23.19 1.01 -1.99
C ALA A 169 24.04 -0.24 -2.29
N PHE A 170 23.43 -1.40 -2.41
CA PHE A 170 24.13 -2.66 -2.75
C PHE A 170 24.44 -2.76 -4.24
N SER A 171 23.59 -2.27 -5.14
CA SER A 171 23.82 -2.29 -6.59
C SER A 171 24.94 -1.30 -7.01
N GLY A 172 25.12 -0.17 -6.29
CA GLY A 172 26.21 0.76 -6.53
C GLY A 172 27.60 0.29 -6.05
N ARG A 173 27.66 -0.84 -5.36
CA ARG A 173 28.90 -1.46 -4.84
C ARG A 173 29.46 -2.60 -5.68
N SER A 174 28.89 -2.89 -6.85
CA SER A 174 29.52 -3.87 -7.76
C SER A 174 30.88 -3.31 -8.22
N PRO A 175 32.02 -3.94 -7.87
CA PRO A 175 33.32 -3.47 -8.36
C PRO A 175 33.30 -3.55 -9.88
N ALA A 176 33.72 -2.44 -10.53
CA ALA A 176 34.04 -2.47 -11.94
C ALA A 176 34.96 -3.65 -12.19
N ALA A 177 34.52 -4.62 -12.96
CA ALA A 177 35.40 -5.66 -13.48
C ALA A 177 36.47 -4.93 -14.29
N SER A 178 37.69 -4.98 -13.78
CA SER A 178 38.89 -4.52 -14.48
C SER A 178 38.98 -5.23 -15.83
N PRO A 179 39.49 -4.55 -16.86
CA PRO A 179 39.62 -5.06 -18.23
C PRO A 179 40.53 -6.29 -18.34
#